data_5ee835ed83c05eb2a5eebaece0cd0143
#
_entry.id   5ee835ed83c05eb2a5eebaece0cd0143
#
_cell.length_a   1.000
_cell.length_b   1.000
_cell.length_c   1.000
_cell.angle_alpha   90.00
_cell.angle_beta   90.00
_cell.angle_gamma   90.00
#
_symmetry.space_group_name_H-M   'P 1'
#
loop_
_entity.id
_entity.type
_entity.pdbx_description
1 polymer ?
#
loop_
_entity_poly.entity_id
_entity_poly.type
_entity_poly.pdbx_seq_one_letter_code
_entity_poly.pdbx_strand_id
1 'polypeptide(L)'
;MTKADLIAEPGSHEIIMTRIFNAPRELVFKVITDPQHIPQWWGPKIYTTVVDKMEVKAGGLWRYIQKGKDGNEFAFHGVYHSIEAPTRVVDTFEFEGMPGHVLMETMTLEAQADGKTKVTVSSVFQSVADRDGMLQSGMADGSNESYDRLDEILAAL
;
A
#
# COMPACT_ATOMS: atom_id res chain seq x y z
N MET A 1 2.33 19.16 2.26
CA MET A 1 2.36 17.70 2.34
C MET A 1 3.41 17.13 1.41
N THR A 2 4.17 16.19 1.90
CA THR A 2 5.26 15.58 1.13
C THR A 2 4.68 14.57 0.15
N LYS A 3 5.06 14.65 -1.12
CA LYS A 3 4.72 13.62 -2.10
C LYS A 3 5.71 12.48 -2.03
N ALA A 4 5.27 11.29 -2.39
CA ALA A 4 6.16 10.14 -2.54
C ALA A 4 7.07 10.34 -3.75
N ASP A 5 8.33 9.96 -3.61
CA ASP A 5 9.23 9.85 -4.75
C ASP A 5 8.92 8.53 -5.47
N LEU A 6 8.84 8.59 -6.80
CA LEU A 6 8.53 7.42 -7.62
C LEU A 6 9.67 7.17 -8.60
N ILE A 7 10.16 5.93 -8.62
CA ILE A 7 11.17 5.46 -9.56
C ILE A 7 10.56 4.32 -10.39
N ALA A 8 10.56 4.49 -11.72
CA ALA A 8 10.05 3.49 -12.65
C ALA A 8 10.93 3.49 -13.90
N GLU A 9 12.05 2.77 -13.84
CA GLU A 9 13.03 2.72 -14.93
C GLU A 9 12.41 2.09 -16.18
N PRO A 10 12.61 2.67 -17.37
CA PRO A 10 12.09 2.09 -18.62
C PRO A 10 12.55 0.63 -18.80
N GLY A 11 11.60 -0.25 -19.14
CA GLY A 11 11.87 -1.68 -19.34
C GLY A 11 12.02 -2.50 -18.08
N SER A 12 11.87 -1.89 -16.90
CA SER A 12 11.90 -2.60 -15.63
C SER A 12 10.52 -3.17 -15.29
N HIS A 13 10.51 -4.25 -14.50
CA HIS A 13 9.29 -4.83 -13.91
C HIS A 13 8.89 -4.13 -12.61
N GLU A 14 9.68 -3.18 -12.12
CA GLU A 14 9.55 -2.61 -10.77
C GLU A 14 9.05 -1.17 -10.78
N ILE A 15 8.24 -0.85 -9.75
CA ILE A 15 7.94 0.52 -9.34
C ILE A 15 8.40 0.66 -7.90
N ILE A 16 9.17 1.71 -7.60
CA ILE A 16 9.57 2.00 -6.22
C ILE A 16 8.96 3.34 -5.82
N MET A 17 8.25 3.35 -4.67
CA MET A 17 7.75 4.58 -4.06
C MET A 17 8.33 4.73 -2.67
N THR A 18 8.78 5.95 -2.36
CA THR A 18 9.39 6.26 -1.07
C THR A 18 8.74 7.52 -0.50
N ARG A 19 8.37 7.48 0.79
CA ARG A 19 7.81 8.64 1.47
C ARG A 19 8.25 8.66 2.93
N ILE A 20 8.46 9.87 3.46
CA ILE A 20 8.76 10.11 4.88
C ILE A 20 7.46 10.44 5.60
N PHE A 21 7.17 9.71 6.68
CA PHE A 21 6.04 9.97 7.58
C PHE A 21 6.54 10.57 8.88
N ASN A 22 5.78 11.50 9.43
CA ASN A 22 6.13 12.21 10.66
C ASN A 22 5.60 11.46 11.90
N ALA A 23 6.08 10.25 12.08
CA ALA A 23 5.73 9.38 13.22
C ALA A 23 6.79 8.30 13.41
N PRO A 24 6.92 7.76 14.62
CA PRO A 24 7.87 6.65 14.89
C PRO A 24 7.49 5.40 14.10
N ARG A 25 8.51 4.63 13.74
CA ARG A 25 8.37 3.41 12.92
C ARG A 25 7.37 2.41 13.51
N GLU A 26 7.41 2.21 14.81
CA GLU A 26 6.52 1.30 15.51
C GLU A 26 5.06 1.71 15.37
N LEU A 27 4.78 3.00 15.42
CA LEU A 27 3.42 3.53 15.24
C LEU A 27 2.96 3.40 13.78
N VAL A 28 3.83 3.76 12.82
CA VAL A 28 3.53 3.60 11.40
C VAL A 28 3.21 2.15 11.09
N PHE A 29 4.05 1.23 11.52
CA PHE A 29 3.85 -0.21 11.31
C PHE A 29 2.52 -0.68 11.91
N LYS A 30 2.23 -0.27 13.14
CA LYS A 30 0.99 -0.63 13.83
C LYS A 30 -0.24 -0.19 13.05
N VAL A 31 -0.25 1.06 12.56
CA VAL A 31 -1.40 1.60 11.84
C VAL A 31 -1.60 0.91 10.49
N ILE A 32 -0.54 0.68 9.72
CA ILE A 32 -0.66 0.06 8.40
C ILE A 32 -1.00 -1.44 8.46
N THR A 33 -0.81 -2.08 9.59
CA THR A 33 -1.14 -3.51 9.80
C THR A 33 -2.39 -3.73 10.63
N ASP A 34 -3.12 -2.68 10.98
CA ASP A 34 -4.33 -2.75 11.80
C ASP A 34 -5.58 -2.69 10.92
N PRO A 35 -6.41 -3.74 10.92
CA PRO A 35 -7.64 -3.75 10.13
C PRO A 35 -8.62 -2.62 10.51
N GLN A 36 -8.56 -2.10 11.73
CA GLN A 36 -9.40 -0.97 12.14
C GLN A 36 -8.99 0.33 11.45
N HIS A 37 -7.73 0.49 11.09
CA HIS A 37 -7.22 1.69 10.44
C HIS A 37 -7.27 1.64 8.92
N ILE A 38 -7.28 0.45 8.31
CA ILE A 38 -7.27 0.32 6.84
C ILE A 38 -8.38 1.14 6.18
N PRO A 39 -9.65 1.09 6.62
CA PRO A 39 -10.70 1.88 6.00
C PRO A 39 -10.49 3.39 6.08
N GLN A 40 -9.65 3.85 7.00
CA GLN A 40 -9.43 5.27 7.24
C GLN A 40 -8.42 5.88 6.27
N TRP A 41 -7.52 5.08 5.69
CA TRP A 41 -6.44 5.63 4.85
C TRP A 41 -6.26 4.93 3.51
N TRP A 42 -6.58 3.65 3.40
CA TRP A 42 -6.28 2.87 2.20
C TRP A 42 -7.21 3.22 1.04
N GLY A 43 -6.64 3.59 -0.10
CA GLY A 43 -7.37 3.96 -1.31
C GLY A 43 -7.81 5.43 -1.35
N PRO A 44 -8.32 5.89 -2.50
CA PRO A 44 -8.79 7.27 -2.66
C PRO A 44 -10.10 7.52 -1.91
N LYS A 45 -10.32 8.78 -1.53
CA LYS A 45 -11.49 9.20 -0.73
C LYS A 45 -12.83 8.96 -1.42
N ILE A 46 -12.83 8.87 -2.74
CA ILE A 46 -14.08 8.64 -3.50
C ILE A 46 -14.67 7.26 -3.24
N TYR A 47 -13.89 6.32 -2.68
CA TYR A 47 -14.35 4.99 -2.32
C TYR A 47 -14.35 4.80 -0.81
N THR A 48 -15.26 3.95 -0.34
CA THR A 48 -15.26 3.43 1.03
C THR A 48 -14.57 2.07 1.01
N THR A 49 -13.58 1.88 1.87
CA THR A 49 -12.85 0.62 1.95
C THR A 49 -13.38 -0.24 3.08
N VAL A 50 -13.68 -1.50 2.77
CA VAL A 50 -14.10 -2.52 3.74
C VAL A 50 -13.04 -3.61 3.78
N VAL A 51 -12.64 -3.99 4.99
CA VAL A 51 -11.71 -5.10 5.19
C VAL A 51 -12.51 -6.40 5.30
N ASP A 52 -12.40 -7.25 4.28
CA ASP A 52 -13.04 -8.57 4.30
C ASP A 52 -12.17 -9.58 5.06
N LYS A 53 -10.86 -9.55 4.81
CA LYS A 53 -9.87 -10.38 5.51
C LYS A 53 -8.60 -9.59 5.75
N MET A 54 -7.95 -9.85 6.86
CA MET A 54 -6.61 -9.32 7.13
C MET A 54 -5.94 -10.15 8.23
N GLU A 55 -5.26 -11.20 7.81
CA GLU A 55 -4.53 -12.10 8.70
C GLU A 55 -3.05 -11.76 8.62
N VAL A 56 -2.59 -10.87 9.48
CA VAL A 56 -1.21 -10.31 9.43
C VAL A 56 -0.23 -11.31 10.02
N LYS A 57 0.14 -12.29 9.21
CA LYS A 57 1.12 -13.34 9.53
C LYS A 57 1.60 -13.98 8.24
N ALA A 58 2.77 -14.62 8.27
CA ALA A 58 3.26 -15.37 7.11
C ALA A 58 2.22 -16.42 6.69
N GLY A 59 1.85 -16.43 5.41
CA GLY A 59 0.80 -17.30 4.86
C GLY A 59 -0.62 -16.80 5.07
N GLY A 60 -0.82 -15.70 5.80
CA GLY A 60 -2.14 -15.12 6.01
C GLY A 60 -2.65 -14.43 4.76
N LEU A 61 -3.97 -14.29 4.67
CA LEU A 61 -4.64 -13.66 3.54
C LEU A 61 -5.12 -12.26 3.90
N TRP A 62 -5.17 -11.37 2.90
CA TRP A 62 -5.83 -10.09 3.05
C TRP A 62 -6.76 -9.86 1.85
N ARG A 63 -7.87 -9.18 2.08
CA ARG A 63 -8.82 -8.79 1.04
C ARG A 63 -9.53 -7.52 1.44
N TYR A 64 -9.45 -6.49 0.57
CA TYR A 64 -10.14 -5.22 0.76
C TYR A 64 -11.11 -4.98 -0.39
N ILE A 65 -12.27 -4.41 -0.06
CA ILE A 65 -13.29 -4.08 -1.05
C ILE A 65 -13.50 -2.57 -1.02
N GLN A 66 -13.36 -1.92 -2.17
CA GLN A 66 -13.66 -0.51 -2.33
C GLN A 66 -15.03 -0.33 -2.94
N LYS A 67 -15.88 0.45 -2.28
CA LYS A 67 -17.27 0.70 -2.70
C LYS A 67 -17.41 2.15 -3.13
N GLY A 68 -17.86 2.37 -4.37
CA GLY A 68 -18.17 3.70 -4.89
C GLY A 68 -19.60 4.12 -4.56
N LYS A 69 -19.86 5.43 -4.65
CA LYS A 69 -21.22 5.99 -4.43
C LYS A 69 -22.23 5.52 -5.46
N ASP A 70 -21.76 5.11 -6.64
CA ASP A 70 -22.59 4.59 -7.74
C ASP A 70 -22.95 3.10 -7.57
N GLY A 71 -22.50 2.47 -6.46
CA GLY A 71 -22.72 1.07 -6.19
C GLY A 71 -21.68 0.13 -6.79
N ASN A 72 -20.70 0.65 -7.52
CA ASN A 72 -19.62 -0.17 -8.06
C ASN A 72 -18.69 -0.61 -6.92
N GLU A 73 -18.21 -1.85 -7.01
CA GLU A 73 -17.27 -2.41 -6.05
C GLU A 73 -16.03 -2.91 -6.78
N PHE A 74 -14.87 -2.65 -6.16
CA PHE A 74 -13.58 -3.13 -6.65
C PHE A 74 -12.89 -3.86 -5.52
N ALA A 75 -12.54 -5.12 -5.74
CA ALA A 75 -11.91 -5.94 -4.72
C ALA A 75 -10.45 -6.21 -5.04
N PHE A 76 -9.65 -6.26 -4.00
CA PHE A 76 -8.21 -6.51 -4.06
C PHE A 76 -7.87 -7.55 -3.00
N HIS A 77 -6.97 -8.46 -3.31
CA HIS A 77 -6.53 -9.46 -2.35
C HIS A 77 -5.06 -9.83 -2.54
N GLY A 78 -4.54 -10.53 -1.57
CA GLY A 78 -3.19 -11.04 -1.62
C GLY A 78 -2.87 -11.95 -0.45
N VAL A 79 -1.60 -12.34 -0.37
CA VAL A 79 -1.05 -13.22 0.65
C VAL A 79 0.14 -12.53 1.29
N TYR A 80 0.21 -12.57 2.63
CA TYR A 80 1.43 -12.16 3.33
C TYR A 80 2.46 -13.29 3.26
N HIS A 81 3.67 -12.97 2.86
CA HIS A 81 4.77 -13.92 2.79
C HIS A 81 5.74 -13.79 3.96
N SER A 82 6.00 -12.55 4.39
CA SER A 82 6.91 -12.28 5.48
C SER A 82 6.47 -11.04 6.24
N ILE A 83 6.44 -11.13 7.56
CA ILE A 83 6.13 -10.01 8.45
C ILE A 83 7.28 -9.90 9.45
N GLU A 84 8.04 -8.82 9.36
CA GLU A 84 9.15 -8.52 10.27
C GLU A 84 8.86 -7.18 10.95
N ALA A 85 8.10 -7.22 12.04
CA ALA A 85 7.71 -6.02 12.78
C ALA A 85 8.93 -5.40 13.49
N PRO A 86 9.11 -4.08 13.45
CA PRO A 86 8.34 -3.07 12.72
C PRO A 86 9.02 -2.62 11.42
N THR A 87 9.78 -3.48 10.74
CA THR A 87 10.72 -3.08 9.69
C THR A 87 10.31 -3.46 8.27
N ARG A 88 9.55 -4.56 8.10
CA ARG A 88 9.36 -5.08 6.74
C ARG A 88 8.11 -5.94 6.63
N VAL A 89 7.40 -5.78 5.49
CA VAL A 89 6.29 -6.65 5.09
C VAL A 89 6.49 -7.02 3.63
N VAL A 90 6.36 -8.31 3.32
CA VAL A 90 6.34 -8.80 1.94
C VAL A 90 4.98 -9.45 1.70
N ASP A 91 4.26 -8.98 0.70
CA ASP A 91 2.97 -9.54 0.32
C ASP A 91 2.76 -9.51 -1.18
N THR A 92 1.68 -10.14 -1.62
CA THR A 92 1.22 -10.06 -3.01
C THR A 92 -0.01 -9.17 -3.08
N PHE A 93 -0.27 -8.65 -4.28
CA PHE A 93 -1.41 -7.81 -4.59
C PHE A 93 -2.00 -8.24 -5.93
N GLU A 94 -3.30 -8.45 -5.93
CA GLU A 94 -4.05 -8.77 -7.15
C GLU A 94 -5.36 -8.01 -7.13
N PHE A 95 -5.63 -7.27 -8.23
CA PHE A 95 -6.94 -6.67 -8.45
C PHE A 95 -7.87 -7.75 -9.02
N GLU A 96 -9.00 -8.01 -8.36
CA GLU A 96 -9.91 -9.10 -8.76
C GLU A 96 -10.59 -8.84 -10.11
N GLY A 97 -10.63 -7.59 -10.56
CA GLY A 97 -11.11 -7.25 -11.90
C GLY A 97 -10.16 -7.66 -13.04
N MET A 98 -8.92 -8.01 -12.70
CA MET A 98 -7.90 -8.49 -13.65
C MET A 98 -7.22 -9.73 -13.07
N PRO A 99 -7.93 -10.85 -12.98
CA PRO A 99 -7.40 -12.05 -12.34
C PRO A 99 -6.17 -12.59 -13.07
N GLY A 100 -5.20 -13.07 -12.29
CA GLY A 100 -3.97 -13.63 -12.82
C GLY A 100 -2.84 -12.61 -13.01
N HIS A 101 -3.10 -11.32 -12.77
CA HIS A 101 -2.09 -10.27 -12.82
C HIS A 101 -1.68 -9.91 -11.39
N VAL A 102 -0.63 -10.56 -10.91
CA VAL A 102 -0.17 -10.48 -9.51
C VAL A 102 1.13 -9.70 -9.45
N LEU A 103 1.24 -8.80 -8.48
CA LEU A 103 2.52 -8.16 -8.18
C LEU A 103 2.96 -8.50 -6.76
N MET A 104 4.27 -8.46 -6.55
CA MET A 104 4.85 -8.66 -5.22
C MET A 104 5.25 -7.30 -4.67
N GLU A 105 4.79 -7.00 -3.47
CA GLU A 105 5.14 -5.78 -2.78
C GLU A 105 6.07 -6.06 -1.61
N THR A 106 7.13 -5.26 -1.50
CA THR A 106 8.00 -5.25 -0.33
C THR A 106 7.96 -3.86 0.26
N MET A 107 7.44 -3.75 1.48
CA MET A 107 7.41 -2.51 2.23
C MET A 107 8.50 -2.55 3.29
N THR A 108 9.37 -1.55 3.29
CA THR A 108 10.46 -1.40 4.27
C THR A 108 10.25 -0.10 5.04
N LEU A 109 10.35 -0.17 6.37
CA LEU A 109 10.21 0.97 7.26
C LEU A 109 11.54 1.23 7.96
N GLU A 110 12.12 2.40 7.73
CA GLU A 110 13.42 2.80 8.29
C GLU A 110 13.24 3.98 9.22
N ALA A 111 13.70 3.83 10.46
CA ALA A 111 13.71 4.93 11.42
C ALA A 111 14.63 6.03 10.93
N GLN A 112 14.13 7.26 10.94
CA GLN A 112 14.91 8.45 10.58
C GLN A 112 15.20 9.30 11.80
N ALA A 113 16.09 10.28 11.67
CA ALA A 113 16.30 11.30 12.66
C ALA A 113 14.98 12.02 12.98
N ASP A 114 14.86 12.58 14.16
CA ASP A 114 13.70 13.36 14.61
C ASP A 114 12.40 12.56 14.74
N GLY A 115 12.49 11.24 14.92
CA GLY A 115 11.32 10.38 15.15
C GLY A 115 10.45 10.18 13.92
N LYS A 116 11.01 10.35 12.72
CA LYS A 116 10.31 10.11 11.47
C LYS A 116 10.58 8.72 10.93
N THR A 117 9.79 8.30 9.95
CA THR A 117 9.94 6.98 9.32
C THR A 117 9.97 7.13 7.79
N LYS A 118 10.97 6.53 7.18
CA LYS A 118 11.05 6.41 5.72
C LYS A 118 10.41 5.08 5.32
N VAL A 119 9.34 5.15 4.54
CA VAL A 119 8.66 3.97 4.01
C VAL A 119 8.99 3.85 2.54
N THR A 120 9.52 2.70 2.15
CA THR A 120 9.82 2.37 0.75
C THR A 120 8.99 1.17 0.36
N VAL A 121 8.23 1.29 -0.74
CA VAL A 121 7.43 0.20 -1.30
C VAL A 121 8.00 -0.15 -2.67
N SER A 122 8.51 -1.37 -2.81
CA SER A 122 8.94 -1.94 -4.08
C SER A 122 7.84 -2.85 -4.58
N SER A 123 7.31 -2.57 -5.77
CA SER A 123 6.28 -3.37 -6.42
C SER A 123 6.88 -4.01 -7.67
N VAL A 124 6.92 -5.34 -7.71
CA VAL A 124 7.48 -6.10 -8.84
C VAL A 124 6.35 -6.81 -9.57
N PHE A 125 6.21 -6.50 -10.85
CA PHE A 125 5.14 -7.00 -11.72
C PHE A 125 5.60 -8.21 -12.52
N GLN A 126 4.65 -9.01 -12.99
CA GLN A 126 4.96 -10.20 -13.80
C GLN A 126 5.49 -9.82 -15.19
N SER A 127 5.13 -8.65 -15.70
CA SER A 127 5.58 -8.18 -17.00
C SER A 127 5.80 -6.67 -16.99
N VAL A 128 6.60 -6.18 -17.96
CA VAL A 128 6.76 -4.74 -18.17
C VAL A 128 5.43 -4.10 -18.55
N ALA A 129 4.62 -4.80 -19.35
CA ALA A 129 3.30 -4.29 -19.78
C ALA A 129 2.37 -4.08 -18.57
N ASP A 130 2.35 -5.01 -17.61
CA ASP A 130 1.55 -4.86 -16.39
C ASP A 130 2.05 -3.65 -15.57
N ARG A 131 3.36 -3.51 -15.43
CA ARG A 131 3.97 -2.38 -14.72
C ARG A 131 3.60 -1.05 -15.37
N ASP A 132 3.75 -0.96 -16.69
CA ASP A 132 3.42 0.27 -17.43
C ASP A 132 1.93 0.59 -17.37
N GLY A 133 1.07 -0.42 -17.42
CA GLY A 133 -0.37 -0.25 -17.25
C GLY A 133 -0.72 0.32 -15.88
N MET A 134 -0.05 -0.13 -14.82
CA MET A 134 -0.24 0.41 -13.47
C MET A 134 0.17 1.88 -13.40
N LEU A 135 1.30 2.25 -13.99
CA LEU A 135 1.75 3.65 -14.04
C LEU A 135 0.73 4.55 -14.74
N GLN A 136 0.11 4.06 -15.81
CA GLN A 136 -0.86 4.81 -16.61
C GLN A 136 -2.23 4.89 -15.93
N SER A 137 -2.49 4.08 -14.92
CA SER A 137 -3.79 4.02 -14.23
C SER A 137 -4.04 5.14 -13.24
N GLY A 138 -3.04 6.01 -13.00
CA GLY A 138 -3.13 7.05 -11.97
C GLY A 138 -2.76 6.58 -10.57
N MET A 139 -2.05 5.45 -10.47
CA MET A 139 -1.69 4.87 -9.17
C MET A 139 -0.83 5.81 -8.31
N ALA A 140 0.00 6.64 -8.92
CA ALA A 140 0.84 7.58 -8.16
C ALA A 140 -0.01 8.58 -7.38
N ASP A 141 -1.04 9.15 -8.02
CA ASP A 141 -1.96 10.07 -7.36
C ASP A 141 -2.79 9.37 -6.29
N GLY A 142 -3.29 8.16 -6.59
CA GLY A 142 -4.03 7.35 -5.62
C GLY A 142 -3.21 6.99 -4.40
N SER A 143 -1.95 6.60 -4.60
CA SER A 143 -1.04 6.28 -3.50
C SER A 143 -0.72 7.51 -2.66
N ASN A 144 -0.46 8.66 -3.29
CA ASN A 144 -0.22 9.90 -2.57
C ASN A 144 -1.43 10.31 -1.74
N GLU A 145 -2.63 10.15 -2.26
CA GLU A 145 -3.86 10.43 -1.52
C GLU A 145 -4.00 9.52 -0.30
N SER A 146 -3.73 8.22 -0.46
CA SER A 146 -3.72 7.26 0.66
C SER A 146 -2.69 7.66 1.72
N TYR A 147 -1.49 8.01 1.29
CA TYR A 147 -0.42 8.40 2.21
C TYR A 147 -0.72 9.71 2.94
N ASP A 148 -1.38 10.66 2.27
CA ASP A 148 -1.83 11.90 2.91
C ASP A 148 -2.85 11.59 4.02
N ARG A 149 -3.77 10.68 3.75
CA ARG A 149 -4.74 10.22 4.75
C ARG A 149 -4.06 9.52 5.91
N LEU A 150 -3.04 8.71 5.63
CA LEU A 150 -2.25 8.04 6.66
C LEU A 150 -1.52 9.05 7.55
N ASP A 151 -0.94 10.09 6.97
CA ASP A 151 -0.31 11.19 7.72
C ASP A 151 -1.30 11.83 8.69
N GLU A 152 -2.52 12.09 8.25
CA GLU A 152 -3.57 12.67 9.09
C GLU A 152 -3.90 11.79 10.29
N ILE A 153 -3.99 10.47 10.07
CA ILE A 153 -4.26 9.51 11.15
C ILE A 153 -3.10 9.49 12.16
N LEU A 154 -1.87 9.42 11.65
CA LEU A 154 -0.69 9.37 12.50
C LEU A 154 -0.56 10.64 13.36
N ALA A 155 -0.93 11.80 12.82
CA ALA A 155 -0.90 13.06 13.54
C ALA A 155 -1.96 13.13 14.66
N ALA A 156 -3.05 12.37 14.54
CA ALA A 156 -4.13 12.34 15.52
C ALA A 156 -3.91 11.30 16.65
N LEU A 157 -2.88 10.47 16.53
CA LEU A 157 -2.58 9.41 17.51
C LEU A 157 -1.44 9.82 18.52
#